data_f3a76d135b9ff4917b1eae82b4c9e764
#
_entry.id   f3a76d135b9ff4917b1eae82b4c9e764
#
_cell.length_a   1.000
_cell.length_b   1.000
_cell.length_c   1.000
_cell.angle_alpha   90.00
_cell.angle_beta   90.00
_cell.angle_gamma   90.00
#
_symmetry.space_group_name_H-M   'P 1'
#
loop_
_entity.id
_entity.type
_entity.pdbx_description
1 polymer ?
#
loop_
_entity_poly.entity_id
_entity_poly.type
_entity_poly.pdbx_seq_one_letter_code
_entity_poly.pdbx_strand_id
1 'polypeptide(L)'
;MPETLSYDAVVIGGGPSGAIAAEELALAGWSVALIDRAGRIKPCGGAIPPRLIRDFKIPDHLLVAKIRCARMISPSRQKVDIHINNGFVGMVNRGEFDEYLRQRAVGAGATRLTGQFSRIHPPEAGPWRRVEIETGHEKDTPIKQVIRTKLVIGADGARSQVAKQSVPGADRGKTVFAYHEILRRPQAQLAQQADYDPDRCDVYYQGEISPDFYGWMFPHGDCLSIGTGSMDKGFSLRHATGLLKQRAGLDQCELLRKEGAPIPLKPLPRWDDGHNVVLAGDASGVVAPASGEGIYYAMLGGQLAAKAGMAFLKSADSRDLKLARKTFMKAHGRIFFILGLLQRFWYQTEKRREQFVKICRDKDVQQLTFDAYMNKALVRRRPMAHLRILMKDIAHLLGFARA
;
A
#
# COMPACT_ATOMS: atom_id res chain seq x y z
N MET A 1 -6.85 -35.44 -22.26
CA MET A 1 -6.41 -34.71 -21.06
C MET A 1 -6.55 -33.25 -21.38
N PRO A 2 -7.05 -32.37 -20.51
CA PRO A 2 -7.07 -30.94 -20.78
C PRO A 2 -5.61 -30.47 -21.03
N GLU A 3 -5.43 -29.67 -22.05
CA GLU A 3 -4.12 -29.14 -22.44
C GLU A 3 -3.53 -28.35 -21.25
N THR A 4 -2.35 -28.73 -20.80
CA THR A 4 -1.70 -28.05 -19.66
C THR A 4 -1.14 -26.73 -20.15
N LEU A 5 -1.74 -25.62 -19.75
CA LEU A 5 -1.23 -24.28 -20.05
C LEU A 5 0.20 -24.13 -19.52
N SER A 6 1.06 -23.53 -20.34
CA SER A 6 2.47 -23.34 -20.00
C SER A 6 2.90 -21.89 -20.29
N TYR A 7 3.57 -21.27 -19.32
CA TYR A 7 4.10 -19.90 -19.41
C TYR A 7 5.51 -19.83 -18.84
N ASP A 8 6.32 -18.89 -19.32
CA ASP A 8 7.60 -18.61 -18.68
C ASP A 8 7.42 -18.07 -17.27
N ALA A 9 6.42 -17.20 -17.06
CA ALA A 9 6.11 -16.65 -15.76
C ALA A 9 4.61 -16.67 -15.45
N VAL A 10 4.26 -16.97 -14.21
CA VAL A 10 2.91 -16.81 -13.65
C VAL A 10 2.96 -15.76 -12.54
N VAL A 11 2.14 -14.72 -12.68
CA VAL A 11 1.97 -13.66 -11.68
C VAL A 11 0.64 -13.86 -10.97
N ILE A 12 0.67 -14.08 -9.66
CA ILE A 12 -0.50 -14.32 -8.82
C ILE A 12 -0.93 -13.03 -8.14
N GLY A 13 -2.08 -12.49 -8.53
CA GLY A 13 -2.66 -11.26 -8.03
C GLY A 13 -2.53 -10.09 -9.00
N GLY A 14 -3.66 -9.59 -9.50
CA GLY A 14 -3.75 -8.48 -10.46
C GLY A 14 -3.88 -7.09 -9.82
N GLY A 15 -3.43 -6.91 -8.57
CA GLY A 15 -3.25 -5.58 -7.98
C GLY A 15 -2.06 -4.83 -8.59
N PRO A 16 -1.78 -3.57 -8.15
CA PRO A 16 -0.74 -2.72 -8.74
C PRO A 16 0.63 -3.41 -8.89
N SER A 17 1.01 -4.21 -7.89
CA SER A 17 2.30 -4.94 -7.93
C SER A 17 2.35 -6.00 -9.03
N GLY A 18 1.31 -6.83 -9.11
CA GLY A 18 1.28 -7.93 -10.08
C GLY A 18 1.04 -7.43 -11.50
N ALA A 19 0.18 -6.43 -11.68
CA ALA A 19 -0.05 -5.84 -12.99
C ALA A 19 1.25 -5.24 -13.58
N ILE A 20 2.02 -4.49 -12.77
CA ILE A 20 3.34 -3.96 -13.20
C ILE A 20 4.33 -5.08 -13.46
N ALA A 21 4.36 -6.13 -12.61
CA ALA A 21 5.27 -7.25 -12.84
C ALA A 21 4.97 -7.99 -14.15
N ALA A 22 3.69 -8.21 -14.44
CA ALA A 22 3.26 -8.86 -15.68
C ALA A 22 3.54 -7.99 -16.91
N GLU A 23 3.29 -6.67 -16.83
CA GLU A 23 3.61 -5.71 -17.89
C GLU A 23 5.10 -5.71 -18.23
N GLU A 24 5.98 -5.59 -17.24
CA GLU A 24 7.44 -5.54 -17.44
C GLU A 24 7.99 -6.85 -18.05
N LEU A 25 7.49 -8.01 -17.60
CA LEU A 25 7.88 -9.30 -18.17
C LEU A 25 7.39 -9.47 -19.61
N ALA A 26 6.14 -9.10 -19.90
CA ALA A 26 5.56 -9.20 -21.24
C ALA A 26 6.26 -8.25 -22.24
N LEU A 27 6.54 -6.99 -21.84
CA LEU A 27 7.34 -6.05 -22.65
C LEU A 27 8.74 -6.57 -22.96
N ALA A 28 9.31 -7.43 -22.10
CA ALA A 28 10.59 -8.07 -22.34
C ALA A 28 10.50 -9.35 -23.18
N GLY A 29 9.32 -9.69 -23.71
CA GLY A 29 9.08 -10.82 -24.62
C GLY A 29 8.86 -12.18 -23.95
N TRP A 30 8.67 -12.22 -22.62
CA TRP A 30 8.34 -13.46 -21.91
C TRP A 30 6.86 -13.79 -22.03
N SER A 31 6.52 -15.09 -22.10
CA SER A 31 5.12 -15.54 -22.01
C SER A 31 4.66 -15.47 -20.55
N VAL A 32 3.61 -14.67 -20.27
CA VAL A 32 3.18 -14.35 -18.91
C VAL A 32 1.70 -14.59 -18.73
N ALA A 33 1.33 -15.33 -17.67
CA ALA A 33 -0.04 -15.39 -17.19
C ALA A 33 -0.20 -14.49 -15.96
N LEU A 34 -1.14 -13.54 -16.02
CA LEU A 34 -1.58 -12.72 -14.87
C LEU A 34 -2.88 -13.29 -14.32
N ILE A 35 -2.83 -13.84 -13.12
CA ILE A 35 -3.96 -14.49 -12.47
C ILE A 35 -4.59 -13.53 -11.46
N ASP A 36 -5.89 -13.25 -11.61
CA ASP A 36 -6.63 -12.39 -10.69
C ASP A 36 -8.08 -12.84 -10.56
N ARG A 37 -8.68 -12.49 -9.44
CA ARG A 37 -10.11 -12.73 -9.19
C ARG A 37 -10.93 -11.62 -9.84
N ALA A 38 -12.03 -11.98 -10.49
CA ALA A 38 -12.96 -10.97 -11.00
C ALA A 38 -13.65 -10.21 -9.86
N GLY A 39 -13.96 -8.94 -10.11
CA GLY A 39 -14.87 -8.12 -9.29
C GLY A 39 -14.37 -7.70 -7.91
N ARG A 40 -13.17 -8.05 -7.48
CA ARG A 40 -12.64 -7.65 -6.16
C ARG A 40 -11.95 -6.31 -6.21
N ILE A 41 -12.48 -5.34 -5.47
CA ILE A 41 -11.80 -4.07 -5.19
C ILE A 41 -10.97 -4.24 -3.91
N LYS A 42 -9.68 -3.88 -3.95
CA LYS A 42 -8.84 -3.88 -2.74
C LYS A 42 -9.15 -2.67 -1.88
N PRO A 43 -9.51 -2.84 -0.60
CA PRO A 43 -9.67 -1.72 0.33
C PRO A 43 -8.40 -0.89 0.44
N CYS A 44 -8.52 0.42 0.26
CA CYS A 44 -7.39 1.33 0.28
C CYS A 44 -7.84 2.79 0.42
N GLY A 45 -7.02 3.62 1.07
CA GLY A 45 -7.21 5.07 1.09
C GLY A 45 -6.99 5.78 -0.26
N GLY A 46 -6.49 5.09 -1.29
CA GLY A 46 -6.39 5.59 -2.67
C GLY A 46 -5.41 6.73 -2.93
N ALA A 47 -4.64 7.18 -1.94
CA ALA A 47 -3.70 8.29 -2.10
C ALA A 47 -2.42 7.86 -2.82
N ILE A 48 -2.04 8.58 -3.87
CA ILE A 48 -0.82 8.34 -4.65
C ILE A 48 0.02 9.61 -4.77
N PRO A 49 1.34 9.53 -4.50
CA PRO A 49 2.22 10.69 -4.59
C PRO A 49 2.54 11.07 -6.04
N PRO A 50 2.94 12.33 -6.31
CA PRO A 50 3.33 12.78 -7.65
C PRO A 50 4.44 11.93 -8.28
N ARG A 51 5.34 11.41 -7.45
CA ARG A 51 6.39 10.50 -7.93
C ARG A 51 5.81 9.25 -8.57
N LEU A 52 4.77 8.65 -7.98
CA LEU A 52 4.10 7.48 -8.56
C LEU A 52 3.48 7.84 -9.91
N ILE A 53 2.77 8.97 -9.98
CA ILE A 53 2.10 9.43 -11.21
C ILE A 53 3.11 9.56 -12.34
N ARG A 54 4.27 10.19 -12.05
CA ARG A 54 5.34 10.39 -13.03
C ARG A 54 6.05 9.09 -13.39
N ASP A 55 6.53 8.34 -12.39
CA ASP A 55 7.41 7.18 -12.62
C ASP A 55 6.67 6.03 -13.31
N PHE A 56 5.36 5.92 -13.10
CA PHE A 56 4.51 4.89 -13.72
C PHE A 56 3.55 5.43 -14.80
N LYS A 57 3.70 6.69 -15.19
CA LYS A 57 2.93 7.35 -16.28
C LYS A 57 1.42 7.20 -16.08
N ILE A 58 0.93 7.50 -14.87
CA ILE A 58 -0.50 7.41 -14.56
C ILE A 58 -1.23 8.57 -15.24
N PRO A 59 -2.24 8.30 -16.07
CA PRO A 59 -2.99 9.34 -16.76
C PRO A 59 -3.90 10.11 -15.80
N ASP A 60 -4.12 11.39 -16.11
CA ASP A 60 -4.83 12.33 -15.24
C ASP A 60 -6.30 11.96 -15.00
N HIS A 61 -6.95 11.30 -15.97
CA HIS A 61 -8.34 10.87 -15.85
C HIS A 61 -8.59 9.82 -14.77
N LEU A 62 -7.56 9.15 -14.26
CA LEU A 62 -7.67 8.22 -13.14
C LEU A 62 -7.62 8.92 -11.78
N LEU A 63 -7.32 10.22 -11.76
CA LEU A 63 -7.26 11.02 -10.53
C LEU A 63 -8.64 11.60 -10.23
N VAL A 64 -9.36 10.97 -9.31
CA VAL A 64 -10.70 11.39 -8.91
C VAL A 64 -10.72 12.62 -7.99
N ALA A 65 -9.58 12.92 -7.33
CA ALA A 65 -9.35 14.18 -6.59
C ALA A 65 -7.85 14.51 -6.57
N LYS A 66 -7.55 15.82 -6.40
CA LYS A 66 -6.18 16.35 -6.32
C LYS A 66 -6.02 17.12 -5.01
N ILE A 67 -5.47 16.47 -4.01
CA ILE A 67 -5.35 16.98 -2.64
C ILE A 67 -4.19 17.97 -2.55
N ARG A 68 -4.47 19.16 -2.01
CA ARG A 68 -3.52 20.26 -1.84
C ARG A 68 -3.22 20.59 -0.40
N CYS A 69 -3.91 19.98 0.55
CA CYS A 69 -3.71 20.15 1.98
C CYS A 69 -3.83 18.83 2.72
N ALA A 70 -2.99 18.63 3.73
CA ALA A 70 -3.17 17.59 4.73
C ALA A 70 -3.35 18.25 6.09
N ARG A 71 -4.43 17.91 6.79
CA ARG A 71 -4.72 18.38 8.15
C ARG A 71 -4.40 17.31 9.16
N MET A 72 -3.52 17.64 10.10
CA MET A 72 -3.21 16.78 11.25
C MET A 72 -4.06 17.21 12.44
N ILE A 73 -4.78 16.27 13.06
CA ILE A 73 -5.66 16.54 14.20
C ILE A 73 -5.12 15.83 15.43
N SER A 74 -4.82 16.60 16.49
CA SER A 74 -4.24 16.09 17.72
C SER A 74 -5.28 15.52 18.69
N PRO A 75 -4.86 14.86 19.79
CA PRO A 75 -5.73 14.43 20.87
C PRO A 75 -6.59 15.56 21.45
N SER A 76 -6.01 16.74 21.66
CA SER A 76 -6.74 17.93 22.13
C SER A 76 -7.54 18.64 21.02
N ARG A 77 -7.67 18.01 19.84
CA ARG A 77 -8.38 18.53 18.67
C ARG A 77 -7.75 19.77 18.02
N GLN A 78 -6.49 20.07 18.34
CA GLN A 78 -5.77 21.10 17.61
C GLN A 78 -5.56 20.65 16.16
N LYS A 79 -5.75 21.58 15.24
CA LYS A 79 -5.63 21.36 13.80
C LYS A 79 -4.36 22.02 13.29
N VAL A 80 -3.58 21.29 12.50
CA VAL A 80 -2.39 21.80 11.82
C VAL A 80 -2.50 21.47 10.34
N ASP A 81 -2.65 22.51 9.54
CA ASP A 81 -2.75 22.40 8.09
C ASP A 81 -1.36 22.44 7.46
N ILE A 82 -1.09 21.50 6.59
CA ILE A 82 0.14 21.38 5.84
C ILE A 82 -0.21 21.51 4.36
N HIS A 83 0.06 22.67 3.79
CA HIS A 83 -0.22 22.96 2.38
C HIS A 83 0.85 22.40 1.46
N ILE A 84 0.42 21.84 0.33
CA ILE A 84 1.30 21.32 -0.72
C ILE A 84 1.58 22.46 -1.70
N ASN A 85 2.72 23.12 -1.55
CA ASN A 85 3.11 24.29 -2.35
C ASN A 85 3.50 23.78 -3.71
N ASN A 86 3.63 23.21 -4.47
CA ASN A 86 4.10 22.78 -5.81
C ASN A 86 3.73 21.31 -6.08
N GLY A 87 2.46 21.07 -6.26
CA GLY A 87 1.95 19.75 -6.62
C GLY A 87 0.66 19.39 -5.88
N PHE A 88 0.36 18.13 -5.86
CA PHE A 88 -0.81 17.57 -5.19
C PHE A 88 -0.58 16.09 -4.89
N VAL A 89 -1.35 15.52 -4.00
CA VAL A 89 -1.50 14.07 -3.86
C VAL A 89 -2.72 13.66 -4.68
N GLY A 90 -2.55 12.73 -5.62
CA GLY A 90 -3.66 12.20 -6.40
C GLY A 90 -4.47 11.19 -5.59
N MET A 91 -5.79 11.21 -5.76
CA MET A 91 -6.67 10.16 -5.22
C MET A 91 -7.17 9.32 -6.37
N VAL A 92 -7.15 8.00 -6.20
CA VAL A 92 -7.58 7.05 -7.24
C VAL A 92 -8.68 6.13 -6.75
N ASN A 93 -9.65 5.86 -7.62
CA ASN A 93 -10.60 4.78 -7.40
C ASN A 93 -9.90 3.45 -7.73
N ARG A 94 -9.75 2.58 -6.73
CA ARG A 94 -9.00 1.32 -6.88
C ARG A 94 -9.61 0.37 -7.89
N GLY A 95 -10.92 0.40 -8.09
CA GLY A 95 -11.57 -0.41 -9.13
C GLY A 95 -11.05 -0.07 -10.53
N GLU A 96 -11.06 1.22 -10.87
CA GLU A 96 -10.63 1.74 -12.18
C GLU A 96 -9.10 1.72 -12.32
N PHE A 97 -8.40 2.14 -11.29
CA PHE A 97 -6.94 2.20 -11.27
C PHE A 97 -6.30 0.82 -11.45
N ASP A 98 -6.74 -0.19 -10.67
CA ASP A 98 -6.21 -1.53 -10.76
C ASP A 98 -6.57 -2.17 -12.12
N GLU A 99 -7.79 -1.91 -12.64
CA GLU A 99 -8.21 -2.42 -13.95
C GLU A 99 -7.38 -1.79 -15.07
N TYR A 100 -7.14 -0.50 -15.03
CA TYR A 100 -6.25 0.17 -15.98
C TYR A 100 -4.86 -0.47 -16.02
N LEU A 101 -4.28 -0.78 -14.87
CA LEU A 101 -2.97 -1.44 -14.81
C LEU A 101 -3.00 -2.87 -15.37
N ARG A 102 -4.08 -3.62 -15.11
CA ARG A 102 -4.28 -4.96 -15.71
C ARG A 102 -4.39 -4.90 -17.23
N GLN A 103 -5.15 -3.93 -17.74
CA GLN A 103 -5.28 -3.72 -19.19
C GLN A 103 -3.94 -3.32 -19.84
N ARG A 104 -3.13 -2.50 -19.17
CA ARG A 104 -1.77 -2.21 -19.61
C ARG A 104 -0.93 -3.47 -19.75
N ALA A 105 -0.98 -4.36 -18.75
CA ALA A 105 -0.27 -5.64 -18.80
C ALA A 105 -0.74 -6.51 -19.97
N VAL A 106 -2.06 -6.57 -20.23
CA VAL A 106 -2.61 -7.28 -21.40
C VAL A 106 -2.17 -6.63 -22.71
N GLY A 107 -2.21 -5.30 -22.80
CA GLY A 107 -1.72 -4.56 -23.97
C GLY A 107 -0.22 -4.76 -24.23
N ALA A 108 0.56 -5.09 -23.21
CA ALA A 108 1.97 -5.48 -23.31
C ALA A 108 2.19 -6.95 -23.75
N GLY A 109 1.13 -7.77 -23.84
CA GLY A 109 1.19 -9.18 -24.22
C GLY A 109 0.99 -10.20 -23.12
N ALA A 110 0.67 -9.79 -21.88
CA ALA A 110 0.33 -10.74 -20.81
C ALA A 110 -1.05 -11.36 -21.03
N THR A 111 -1.17 -12.66 -20.80
CA THR A 111 -2.45 -13.38 -20.80
C THR A 111 -3.12 -13.22 -19.43
N ARG A 112 -4.27 -12.54 -19.38
CA ARG A 112 -5.05 -12.44 -18.14
C ARG A 112 -5.95 -13.66 -17.97
N LEU A 113 -5.82 -14.33 -16.84
CA LEU A 113 -6.64 -15.48 -16.44
C LEU A 113 -7.46 -15.10 -15.20
N THR A 114 -8.78 -15.26 -15.30
CA THR A 114 -9.68 -15.10 -14.15
C THR A 114 -9.69 -16.37 -13.32
N GLY A 115 -9.22 -16.25 -12.06
CA GLY A 115 -9.19 -17.40 -11.15
C GLY A 115 -8.60 -17.04 -9.80
N GLN A 116 -8.81 -17.94 -8.86
CA GLN A 116 -8.24 -17.84 -7.52
C GLN A 116 -7.06 -18.81 -7.39
N PHE A 117 -5.90 -18.30 -6.99
CA PHE A 117 -4.76 -19.15 -6.62
C PHE A 117 -5.14 -20.08 -5.47
N SER A 118 -4.89 -21.35 -5.64
CA SER A 118 -5.16 -22.41 -4.67
C SER A 118 -3.86 -23.00 -4.12
N ARG A 119 -2.98 -23.47 -5.00
CA ARG A 119 -1.81 -24.23 -4.57
C ARG A 119 -0.59 -24.01 -5.47
N ILE A 120 0.57 -24.00 -4.86
CA ILE A 120 1.85 -24.15 -5.54
C ILE A 120 2.43 -25.52 -5.19
N HIS A 121 2.74 -26.31 -6.22
CA HIS A 121 3.31 -27.64 -6.02
C HIS A 121 4.83 -27.54 -5.73
N PRO A 122 5.44 -28.57 -5.12
CA PRO A 122 6.89 -28.64 -4.99
C PRO A 122 7.60 -28.43 -6.33
N PRO A 123 8.87 -27.96 -6.33
CA PRO A 123 9.66 -27.89 -7.55
C PRO A 123 9.71 -29.26 -8.25
N GLU A 124 9.58 -29.26 -9.58
CA GLU A 124 9.79 -30.45 -10.40
C GLU A 124 11.28 -30.62 -10.73
N ALA A 125 11.65 -31.76 -11.29
CA ALA A 125 12.94 -31.90 -11.94
C ALA A 125 13.05 -30.90 -13.10
N GLY A 126 14.13 -30.09 -13.10
CA GLY A 126 14.32 -29.00 -14.08
C GLY A 126 13.66 -27.68 -13.65
N PRO A 127 13.42 -26.75 -14.61
CA PRO A 127 13.05 -25.38 -14.29
C PRO A 127 11.56 -25.17 -14.01
N TRP A 128 10.75 -26.22 -14.08
CA TRP A 128 9.30 -26.11 -14.07
C TRP A 128 8.69 -26.26 -12.69
N ARG A 129 7.55 -25.57 -12.50
CA ARG A 129 6.70 -25.67 -11.33
C ARG A 129 5.22 -25.67 -11.78
N ARG A 130 4.38 -26.37 -11.05
CA ARG A 130 2.94 -26.33 -11.25
C ARG A 130 2.27 -25.40 -10.25
N VAL A 131 1.38 -24.57 -10.78
CA VAL A 131 0.50 -23.68 -10.02
C VAL A 131 -0.94 -24.11 -10.28
N GLU A 132 -1.69 -24.34 -9.23
CA GLU A 132 -3.11 -24.67 -9.29
C GLU A 132 -3.94 -23.42 -9.02
N ILE A 133 -4.93 -23.17 -9.89
CA ILE A 133 -5.92 -22.12 -9.73
C ILE A 133 -7.32 -22.74 -9.77
N GLU A 134 -8.25 -22.08 -9.11
CA GLU A 134 -9.67 -22.41 -9.16
C GLU A 134 -10.37 -21.38 -10.03
N THR A 135 -11.06 -21.87 -11.06
CA THR A 135 -11.86 -21.08 -12.01
C THR A 135 -13.33 -21.48 -11.88
N GLY A 136 -14.25 -20.62 -12.31
CA GLY A 136 -15.70 -20.84 -12.22
C GLY A 136 -16.41 -19.72 -11.44
N HIS A 137 -17.74 -19.70 -11.50
CA HIS A 137 -18.56 -18.76 -10.74
C HIS A 137 -18.73 -19.24 -9.28
N GLU A 138 -18.91 -18.32 -8.32
CA GLU A 138 -19.06 -18.60 -6.88
C GLU A 138 -20.13 -19.65 -6.52
N LYS A 139 -21.06 -19.94 -7.44
CA LYS A 139 -22.17 -20.90 -7.22
C LYS A 139 -21.91 -22.27 -7.82
N ASP A 140 -20.87 -22.43 -8.64
CA ASP A 140 -20.54 -23.68 -9.30
C ASP A 140 -19.40 -24.41 -8.57
N THR A 141 -19.29 -25.72 -8.76
CA THR A 141 -18.13 -26.46 -8.27
C THR A 141 -16.86 -25.89 -8.91
N PRO A 142 -15.86 -25.42 -8.12
CA PRO A 142 -14.67 -24.81 -8.69
C PRO A 142 -13.95 -25.78 -9.64
N ILE A 143 -13.64 -25.33 -10.83
CA ILE A 143 -12.85 -26.11 -11.79
C ILE A 143 -11.38 -25.85 -11.47
N LYS A 144 -10.65 -26.90 -11.14
CA LYS A 144 -9.22 -26.83 -10.91
C LYS A 144 -8.48 -26.85 -12.24
N GLN A 145 -7.63 -25.85 -12.43
CA GLN A 145 -6.74 -25.73 -13.57
C GLN A 145 -5.29 -25.69 -13.11
N VAL A 146 -4.44 -26.47 -13.76
CA VAL A 146 -3.01 -26.52 -13.48
C VAL A 146 -2.23 -25.82 -14.58
N ILE A 147 -1.35 -24.92 -14.19
CA ILE A 147 -0.50 -24.13 -15.08
C ILE A 147 0.95 -24.50 -14.79
N ARG A 148 1.74 -24.82 -15.82
CA ARG A 148 3.19 -25.02 -15.71
C ARG A 148 3.92 -23.71 -15.96
N THR A 149 4.92 -23.41 -15.15
CA THR A 149 5.69 -22.18 -15.26
C THR A 149 7.13 -22.36 -14.78
N LYS A 150 8.03 -21.53 -15.31
CA LYS A 150 9.44 -21.48 -14.84
C LYS A 150 9.60 -20.51 -13.66
N LEU A 151 8.76 -19.46 -13.58
CA LEU A 151 8.81 -18.41 -12.55
C LEU A 151 7.42 -18.16 -11.99
N VAL A 152 7.33 -18.01 -10.66
CA VAL A 152 6.12 -17.53 -9.98
C VAL A 152 6.41 -16.20 -9.27
N ILE A 153 5.60 -15.17 -9.55
CA ILE A 153 5.60 -13.92 -8.80
C ILE A 153 4.35 -13.87 -7.91
N GLY A 154 4.55 -13.94 -6.59
CA GLY A 154 3.48 -13.80 -5.61
C GLY A 154 3.19 -12.33 -5.32
N ALA A 155 2.08 -11.81 -5.87
CA ALA A 155 1.60 -10.43 -5.71
C ALA A 155 0.15 -10.39 -5.16
N ASP A 156 -0.24 -11.41 -4.42
CA ASP A 156 -1.59 -11.69 -3.92
C ASP A 156 -1.94 -10.97 -2.61
N GLY A 157 -1.15 -9.95 -2.26
CA GLY A 157 -1.44 -8.98 -1.21
C GLY A 157 -1.05 -9.43 0.20
N ALA A 158 -1.50 -8.67 1.21
CA ALA A 158 -1.05 -8.82 2.60
C ALA A 158 -1.40 -10.17 3.26
N ARG A 159 -2.35 -10.93 2.70
CA ARG A 159 -2.69 -12.29 3.14
C ARG A 159 -2.18 -13.35 2.17
N SER A 160 -1.08 -13.06 1.48
CA SER A 160 -0.52 -13.89 0.43
C SER A 160 -0.49 -15.39 0.77
N GLN A 161 -1.18 -16.16 -0.05
CA GLN A 161 -1.13 -17.62 0.02
C GLN A 161 0.14 -18.16 -0.65
N VAL A 162 0.65 -17.46 -1.68
CA VAL A 162 1.95 -17.78 -2.28
C VAL A 162 3.05 -17.66 -1.23
N ALA A 163 3.08 -16.56 -0.48
CA ALA A 163 4.07 -16.34 0.57
C ALA A 163 4.03 -17.44 1.63
N LYS A 164 2.84 -17.78 2.14
CA LYS A 164 2.64 -18.80 3.17
C LYS A 164 3.07 -20.19 2.71
N GLN A 165 2.82 -20.54 1.45
CA GLN A 165 3.14 -21.86 0.92
C GLN A 165 4.60 -22.01 0.48
N SER A 166 5.30 -20.89 0.17
CA SER A 166 6.60 -20.96 -0.49
C SER A 166 7.74 -20.32 0.30
N VAL A 167 7.49 -19.27 1.10
CA VAL A 167 8.55 -18.52 1.75
C VAL A 167 8.52 -18.74 3.26
N PRO A 168 9.52 -19.40 3.85
CA PRO A 168 9.55 -19.67 5.28
C PRO A 168 9.45 -18.41 6.13
N GLY A 169 8.54 -18.41 7.11
CA GLY A 169 8.34 -17.31 8.06
C GLY A 169 7.56 -16.11 7.52
N ALA A 170 6.98 -16.20 6.32
CA ALA A 170 6.17 -15.13 5.74
C ALA A 170 4.86 -14.86 6.50
N ASP A 171 4.37 -15.81 7.28
CA ASP A 171 3.17 -15.74 8.11
C ASP A 171 3.38 -14.93 9.42
N ARG A 172 4.62 -14.63 9.80
CA ARG A 172 4.99 -13.99 11.08
C ARG A 172 5.01 -12.45 11.02
N GLY A 173 4.61 -11.87 9.91
CA GLY A 173 4.59 -10.41 9.73
C GLY A 173 3.58 -9.72 10.64
N LYS A 174 3.99 -8.60 11.29
CA LYS A 174 3.06 -7.73 12.02
C LYS A 174 2.23 -6.91 11.03
N THR A 175 0.93 -6.82 11.27
CA THR A 175 -0.01 -6.05 10.45
C THR A 175 -0.87 -5.14 11.32
N VAL A 176 -1.15 -3.94 10.82
CA VAL A 176 -2.32 -3.15 11.22
C VAL A 176 -3.51 -3.69 10.47
N PHE A 177 -4.63 -3.90 11.12
CA PHE A 177 -5.88 -4.12 10.42
C PHE A 177 -6.60 -2.78 10.26
N ALA A 178 -6.88 -2.40 9.03
CA ALA A 178 -7.60 -1.18 8.69
C ALA A 178 -9.06 -1.49 8.37
N TYR A 179 -9.96 -0.60 8.83
CA TYR A 179 -11.37 -0.62 8.49
C TYR A 179 -11.80 0.78 8.09
N HIS A 180 -12.60 0.91 7.04
CA HIS A 180 -13.14 2.18 6.59
C HIS A 180 -14.52 2.03 5.97
N GLU A 181 -15.23 3.14 5.95
CA GLU A 181 -16.49 3.33 5.29
C GLU A 181 -16.30 4.30 4.12
N ILE A 182 -16.88 3.96 2.98
CA ILE A 182 -16.98 4.87 1.84
C ILE A 182 -18.35 5.52 1.93
N LEU A 183 -18.36 6.84 2.08
CA LEU A 183 -19.54 7.65 2.18
C LEU A 183 -19.73 8.47 0.90
N ARG A 184 -20.96 8.76 0.54
CA ARG A 184 -21.24 9.79 -0.48
C ARG A 184 -20.75 11.15 0.03
N ARG A 185 -20.19 11.93 -0.87
CA ARG A 185 -19.76 13.30 -0.56
C ARG A 185 -20.90 14.10 0.06
N PRO A 186 -20.68 14.83 1.18
CA PRO A 186 -21.71 15.67 1.76
C PRO A 186 -22.13 16.80 0.80
N GLN A 187 -23.43 17.12 0.80
CA GLN A 187 -23.95 18.30 0.09
C GLN A 187 -23.43 19.59 0.73
N ALA A 188 -23.47 20.71 0.02
CA ALA A 188 -22.82 21.96 0.40
C ALA A 188 -23.13 22.40 1.83
N GLN A 189 -24.39 22.35 2.28
CA GLN A 189 -24.78 22.74 3.63
C GLN A 189 -24.17 21.85 4.70
N LEU A 190 -24.22 20.53 4.52
CA LEU A 190 -23.62 19.57 5.45
C LEU A 190 -22.08 19.66 5.41
N ALA A 191 -21.48 19.91 4.23
CA ALA A 191 -20.04 20.07 4.08
C ALA A 191 -19.48 21.23 4.91
N GLN A 192 -20.20 22.36 4.95
CA GLN A 192 -19.83 23.50 5.79
C GLN A 192 -19.88 23.18 7.28
N GLN A 193 -20.95 22.50 7.73
CA GLN A 193 -21.10 22.08 9.14
C GLN A 193 -20.04 21.04 9.56
N ALA A 194 -19.69 20.14 8.66
CA ALA A 194 -18.73 19.07 8.89
C ALA A 194 -17.26 19.52 8.74
N ASP A 195 -16.97 20.77 8.45
CA ASP A 195 -15.61 21.23 8.11
C ASP A 195 -14.94 20.33 7.03
N TYR A 196 -15.76 19.86 6.08
CA TYR A 196 -15.32 19.03 4.97
C TYR A 196 -14.75 19.90 3.84
N ASP A 197 -13.56 19.52 3.37
CA ASP A 197 -12.89 20.20 2.26
C ASP A 197 -12.50 19.13 1.21
N PRO A 198 -12.98 19.23 -0.06
CA PRO A 198 -12.68 18.25 -1.09
C PRO A 198 -11.21 18.18 -1.53
N ASP A 199 -10.42 19.21 -1.21
CA ASP A 199 -9.01 19.31 -1.55
C ASP A 199 -8.08 19.00 -0.36
N ARG A 200 -8.65 18.53 0.79
CA ARG A 200 -7.92 18.29 2.03
C ARG A 200 -8.11 16.85 2.55
N CYS A 201 -7.01 16.19 2.86
CA CYS A 201 -6.99 14.94 3.62
C CYS A 201 -6.83 15.23 5.11
N ASP A 202 -7.74 14.74 5.95
CA ASP A 202 -7.68 14.88 7.41
C ASP A 202 -7.15 13.59 8.04
N VAL A 203 -6.18 13.72 8.95
CA VAL A 203 -5.53 12.63 9.65
C VAL A 203 -5.64 12.83 11.16
N TYR A 204 -6.23 11.87 11.86
CA TYR A 204 -6.60 11.95 13.26
C TYR A 204 -5.64 11.12 14.12
N TYR A 205 -4.88 11.77 14.97
CA TYR A 205 -3.93 11.16 15.93
C TYR A 205 -4.52 11.10 17.34
N GLN A 206 -5.65 10.43 17.50
CA GLN A 206 -6.41 10.31 18.76
C GLN A 206 -6.48 8.84 19.17
N GLY A 207 -6.15 8.51 20.44
CA GLY A 207 -6.06 7.12 20.88
C GLY A 207 -7.39 6.38 20.86
N GLU A 208 -8.50 7.09 21.08
CA GLU A 208 -9.85 6.53 20.95
C GLU A 208 -10.27 6.24 19.50
N ILE A 209 -9.61 6.88 18.52
CA ILE A 209 -9.78 6.60 17.08
C ILE A 209 -8.79 5.53 16.63
N SER A 210 -7.55 5.57 17.14
CA SER A 210 -6.55 4.53 16.91
C SER A 210 -5.52 4.52 18.04
N PRO A 211 -5.31 3.41 18.74
CA PRO A 211 -4.35 3.33 19.83
C PRO A 211 -2.89 3.30 19.38
N ASP A 212 -2.61 2.91 18.12
CA ASP A 212 -1.25 2.62 17.61
C ASP A 212 -1.04 2.94 16.13
N PHE A 213 -2.04 3.55 15.49
CA PHE A 213 -2.01 4.04 14.12
C PHE A 213 -2.67 5.42 14.03
N TYR A 214 -3.56 5.66 13.07
CA TYR A 214 -4.32 6.90 12.92
C TYR A 214 -5.70 6.65 12.30
N GLY A 215 -6.60 7.62 12.44
CA GLY A 215 -7.83 7.70 11.67
C GLY A 215 -7.68 8.65 10.49
N TRP A 216 -8.53 8.52 9.49
CA TRP A 216 -8.48 9.37 8.30
C TRP A 216 -9.86 9.72 7.76
N MET A 217 -9.91 10.86 7.06
CA MET A 217 -11.00 11.27 6.19
C MET A 217 -10.38 11.78 4.88
N PHE A 218 -10.56 11.03 3.80
CA PHE A 218 -9.92 11.27 2.51
C PHE A 218 -10.97 11.44 1.42
N PRO A 219 -11.02 12.61 0.74
CA PRO A 219 -11.91 12.87 -0.38
C PRO A 219 -11.56 11.99 -1.60
N HIS A 220 -12.60 11.56 -2.34
CA HIS A 220 -12.50 10.80 -3.58
C HIS A 220 -13.56 11.26 -4.61
N GLY A 221 -13.54 12.53 -4.99
CA GLY A 221 -14.51 13.07 -5.93
C GLY A 221 -15.93 13.07 -5.35
N ASP A 222 -16.79 12.18 -5.84
CA ASP A 222 -18.21 12.07 -5.42
C ASP A 222 -18.39 11.30 -4.10
N CYS A 223 -17.34 10.77 -3.54
CA CYS A 223 -17.37 10.07 -2.27
C CYS A 223 -16.18 10.45 -1.39
N LEU A 224 -16.13 9.92 -0.20
CA LEU A 224 -15.00 10.03 0.72
C LEU A 224 -14.79 8.71 1.46
N SER A 225 -13.53 8.44 1.82
CA SER A 225 -13.14 7.33 2.68
C SER A 225 -12.93 7.85 4.10
N ILE A 226 -13.63 7.28 5.08
CA ILE A 226 -13.43 7.56 6.50
C ILE A 226 -13.13 6.26 7.23
N GLY A 227 -12.07 6.23 8.03
CA GLY A 227 -11.67 4.98 8.67
C GLY A 227 -10.53 5.10 9.65
N THR A 228 -10.12 3.96 10.17
CA THR A 228 -9.03 3.81 11.12
C THR A 228 -8.34 2.46 11.01
N GLY A 229 -7.20 2.32 11.66
CA GLY A 229 -6.46 1.06 11.73
C GLY A 229 -5.87 0.82 13.11
N SER A 230 -5.65 -0.44 13.48
CA SER A 230 -4.93 -0.82 14.70
C SER A 230 -4.27 -2.18 14.58
N MET A 231 -3.17 -2.39 15.33
CA MET A 231 -2.57 -3.70 15.59
C MET A 231 -3.25 -4.43 16.75
N ASP A 232 -3.96 -3.69 17.60
CA ASP A 232 -4.69 -4.25 18.75
C ASP A 232 -5.94 -4.98 18.26
N LYS A 233 -5.96 -6.29 18.42
CA LYS A 233 -7.08 -7.15 18.02
C LYS A 233 -8.32 -6.96 18.88
N GLY A 234 -8.18 -6.44 20.09
CA GLY A 234 -9.28 -6.12 21.01
C GLY A 234 -9.94 -4.78 20.69
N PHE A 235 -9.31 -3.94 19.90
CA PHE A 235 -9.81 -2.62 19.56
C PHE A 235 -10.90 -2.66 18.49
N SER A 236 -12.06 -2.03 18.78
CA SER A 236 -13.20 -2.01 17.88
C SER A 236 -13.05 -0.93 16.79
N LEU A 237 -12.48 -1.30 15.65
CA LEU A 237 -12.32 -0.39 14.48
C LEU A 237 -13.67 0.17 13.99
N ARG A 238 -14.74 -0.62 14.04
CA ARG A 238 -16.09 -0.16 13.62
C ARG A 238 -16.62 0.91 14.56
N HIS A 239 -16.46 0.73 15.86
CA HIS A 239 -16.87 1.73 16.86
C HIS A 239 -16.06 3.01 16.67
N ALA A 240 -14.74 2.91 16.56
CA ALA A 240 -13.84 4.06 16.34
C ALA A 240 -14.14 4.81 15.04
N THR A 241 -14.44 4.10 13.95
CA THR A 241 -14.87 4.74 12.68
C THR A 241 -16.23 5.43 12.84
N GLY A 242 -17.18 4.84 13.57
CA GLY A 242 -18.47 5.47 13.91
C GLY A 242 -18.27 6.75 14.71
N LEU A 243 -17.42 6.70 15.76
CA LEU A 243 -17.07 7.87 16.55
C LEU A 243 -16.40 8.97 15.71
N LEU A 244 -15.48 8.58 14.82
CA LEU A 244 -14.83 9.51 13.91
C LEU A 244 -15.84 10.18 12.96
N LYS A 245 -16.77 9.40 12.39
CA LYS A 245 -17.83 9.90 11.53
C LYS A 245 -18.73 10.90 12.25
N GLN A 246 -19.14 10.59 13.48
CA GLN A 246 -19.92 11.48 14.33
C GLN A 246 -19.19 12.81 14.61
N ARG A 247 -17.92 12.72 14.99
CA ARG A 247 -17.08 13.92 15.25
C ARG A 247 -16.84 14.79 14.03
N ALA A 248 -16.77 14.15 12.87
CA ALA A 248 -16.65 14.84 11.59
C ALA A 248 -17.99 15.42 11.09
N GLY A 249 -19.11 15.19 11.80
CA GLY A 249 -20.43 15.66 11.39
C GLY A 249 -20.96 15.01 10.09
N LEU A 250 -20.54 13.75 9.85
CA LEU A 250 -20.84 13.01 8.62
C LEU A 250 -21.84 11.87 8.84
N ASP A 251 -22.56 11.85 9.97
CA ASP A 251 -23.54 10.79 10.29
C ASP A 251 -24.67 10.67 9.27
N GLN A 252 -25.05 11.80 8.69
CA GLN A 252 -26.14 11.88 7.70
C GLN A 252 -25.69 11.54 6.27
N CYS A 253 -24.38 11.29 6.05
CA CYS A 253 -23.89 10.90 4.74
C CYS A 253 -24.30 9.47 4.41
N GLU A 254 -24.76 9.27 3.17
CA GLU A 254 -25.11 7.94 2.65
C GLU A 254 -23.89 7.02 2.69
N LEU A 255 -24.05 5.86 3.30
CA LEU A 255 -23.03 4.82 3.34
C LEU A 255 -23.10 4.00 2.05
N LEU A 256 -22.05 4.05 1.25
CA LEU A 256 -21.92 3.31 -0.01
C LEU A 256 -21.34 1.92 0.19
N ARG A 257 -20.27 1.81 1.02
CA ARG A 257 -19.49 0.57 1.15
C ARG A 257 -18.73 0.51 2.48
N LYS A 258 -18.59 -0.70 3.03
CA LYS A 258 -17.73 -1.01 4.19
C LYS A 258 -16.63 -1.94 3.77
N GLU A 259 -15.40 -1.63 4.15
CA GLU A 259 -14.23 -2.39 3.70
C GLU A 259 -13.20 -2.53 4.82
N GLY A 260 -12.37 -3.57 4.72
CA GLY A 260 -11.26 -3.74 5.64
C GLY A 260 -10.17 -4.63 5.07
N ALA A 261 -8.92 -4.31 5.41
CA ALA A 261 -7.76 -5.07 4.97
C ALA A 261 -6.59 -4.98 5.97
N PRO A 262 -5.75 -6.02 6.06
CA PRO A 262 -4.50 -5.91 6.76
C PRO A 262 -3.48 -5.09 5.97
N ILE A 263 -2.68 -4.30 6.69
CA ILE A 263 -1.58 -3.49 6.20
C ILE A 263 -0.30 -4.05 6.81
N PRO A 264 0.62 -4.65 6.06
CA PRO A 264 1.89 -5.12 6.60
C PRO A 264 2.77 -3.92 6.96
N LEU A 265 3.45 -3.99 8.10
CA LEU A 265 4.24 -2.87 8.62
C LEU A 265 5.74 -3.01 8.40
N LYS A 266 6.19 -4.13 7.86
CA LYS A 266 7.62 -4.39 7.73
C LYS A 266 7.89 -5.31 6.55
N PRO A 267 8.89 -5.00 5.70
CA PRO A 267 9.36 -5.90 4.67
C PRO A 267 9.79 -7.24 5.26
N LEU A 268 9.39 -8.33 4.62
CA LEU A 268 9.78 -9.66 5.03
C LEU A 268 11.30 -9.82 4.94
N PRO A 269 11.90 -10.64 5.82
CA PRO A 269 13.34 -10.90 5.79
C PRO A 269 13.79 -11.65 4.53
N ARG A 270 12.86 -12.37 3.89
CA ARG A 270 13.08 -13.14 2.68
C ARG A 270 11.89 -12.97 1.73
N TRP A 271 12.15 -12.75 0.43
CA TRP A 271 11.12 -12.58 -0.61
C TRP A 271 11.10 -13.69 -1.64
N ASP A 272 12.01 -14.62 -1.59
CA ASP A 272 12.14 -15.75 -2.49
C ASP A 272 12.11 -17.07 -1.73
N ASP A 273 11.77 -18.17 -2.42
CA ASP A 273 11.79 -19.51 -1.86
C ASP A 273 13.15 -20.23 -2.05
N GLY A 274 14.09 -19.60 -2.75
CA GLY A 274 15.39 -20.16 -3.12
C GLY A 274 15.34 -21.09 -4.34
N HIS A 275 14.19 -21.17 -5.02
CA HIS A 275 14.00 -21.96 -6.23
C HIS A 275 13.51 -21.07 -7.37
N ASN A 276 12.22 -20.85 -7.50
CA ASN A 276 11.62 -20.11 -8.61
C ASN A 276 10.39 -19.28 -8.23
N VAL A 277 10.24 -18.93 -6.96
CA VAL A 277 9.18 -18.03 -6.46
C VAL A 277 9.80 -16.76 -5.93
N VAL A 278 9.24 -15.61 -6.27
CA VAL A 278 9.57 -14.29 -5.69
C VAL A 278 8.30 -13.53 -5.32
N LEU A 279 8.31 -12.83 -4.19
CA LEU A 279 7.19 -12.03 -3.70
C LEU A 279 7.33 -10.57 -4.11
N ALA A 280 6.18 -9.89 -4.29
CA ALA A 280 6.12 -8.48 -4.60
C ALA A 280 4.94 -7.76 -3.91
N GLY A 281 5.08 -6.46 -3.69
CA GLY A 281 4.04 -5.64 -3.06
C GLY A 281 3.76 -6.03 -1.61
N ASP A 282 2.51 -5.96 -1.20
CA ASP A 282 2.12 -6.28 0.18
C ASP A 282 2.44 -7.72 0.57
N ALA A 283 2.52 -8.65 -0.40
CA ALA A 283 2.94 -10.02 -0.16
C ALA A 283 4.38 -10.11 0.36
N SER A 284 5.23 -9.14 0.01
CA SER A 284 6.59 -8.97 0.53
C SER A 284 6.72 -8.00 1.71
N GLY A 285 5.60 -7.40 2.15
CA GLY A 285 5.54 -6.52 3.31
C GLY A 285 5.93 -5.06 3.06
N VAL A 286 5.90 -4.58 1.82
CA VAL A 286 6.41 -3.25 1.45
C VAL A 286 5.36 -2.14 1.53
N VAL A 287 4.84 -1.90 2.73
CA VAL A 287 4.02 -0.72 3.04
C VAL A 287 4.77 0.16 4.02
N ALA A 288 4.78 1.48 3.79
CA ALA A 288 5.47 2.43 4.67
C ALA A 288 4.81 2.47 6.06
N PRO A 289 5.54 2.17 7.15
CA PRO A 289 4.95 1.93 8.46
C PRO A 289 4.10 3.09 8.99
N ALA A 290 4.64 4.30 9.03
CA ALA A 290 3.98 5.44 9.66
C ALA A 290 2.79 6.00 8.87
N SER A 291 2.80 5.87 7.54
CA SER A 291 1.78 6.45 6.66
C SER A 291 0.80 5.43 6.07
N GLY A 292 1.07 4.12 6.18
CA GLY A 292 0.27 3.09 5.51
C GLY A 292 0.33 3.16 3.98
N GLU A 293 1.22 3.99 3.40
CA GLU A 293 1.34 4.17 1.96
C GLU A 293 1.98 2.92 1.35
N GLY A 294 1.24 2.25 0.47
CA GLY A 294 1.62 0.98 -0.13
C GLY A 294 1.62 0.97 -1.65
N ILE A 295 0.84 1.82 -2.34
CA ILE A 295 0.65 1.71 -3.79
C ILE A 295 1.97 1.93 -4.54
N TYR A 296 2.71 3.00 -4.22
CA TYR A 296 4.01 3.26 -4.84
C TYR A 296 4.99 2.10 -4.64
N TYR A 297 5.12 1.64 -3.39
CA TYR A 297 6.04 0.55 -3.07
C TYR A 297 5.60 -0.80 -3.64
N ALA A 298 4.28 -1.00 -3.79
CA ALA A 298 3.76 -2.20 -4.45
C ALA A 298 4.13 -2.21 -5.94
N MET A 299 3.94 -1.10 -6.66
CA MET A 299 4.31 -0.98 -8.07
C MET A 299 5.83 -1.12 -8.27
N LEU A 300 6.63 -0.42 -7.45
CA LEU A 300 8.09 -0.58 -7.46
C LEU A 300 8.51 -2.01 -7.14
N GLY A 301 7.88 -2.65 -6.15
CA GLY A 301 8.13 -4.06 -5.80
C GLY A 301 7.82 -5.00 -6.94
N GLY A 302 6.74 -4.76 -7.70
CA GLY A 302 6.40 -5.49 -8.92
C GLY A 302 7.48 -5.36 -10.00
N GLN A 303 7.93 -4.14 -10.25
CA GLN A 303 9.01 -3.87 -11.21
C GLN A 303 10.33 -4.56 -10.81
N LEU A 304 10.69 -4.52 -9.53
CA LEU A 304 11.91 -5.17 -9.04
C LEU A 304 11.81 -6.71 -9.07
N ALA A 305 10.65 -7.27 -8.78
CA ALA A 305 10.40 -8.70 -8.89
C ALA A 305 10.47 -9.18 -10.35
N ALA A 306 9.91 -8.39 -11.28
CA ALA A 306 10.03 -8.68 -12.71
C ALA A 306 11.49 -8.66 -13.18
N LYS A 307 12.27 -7.63 -12.78
CA LYS A 307 13.71 -7.54 -13.13
C LYS A 307 14.51 -8.72 -12.59
N ALA A 308 14.28 -9.10 -11.33
CA ALA A 308 14.90 -10.27 -10.72
C ALA A 308 14.47 -11.58 -11.42
N GLY A 309 13.18 -11.68 -11.75
CA GLY A 309 12.63 -12.81 -12.49
C GLY A 309 13.21 -12.95 -13.90
N MET A 310 13.39 -11.85 -14.62
CA MET A 310 14.05 -11.84 -15.94
C MET A 310 15.51 -12.30 -15.88
N ALA A 311 16.24 -11.88 -14.84
CA ALA A 311 17.60 -12.37 -14.62
C ALA A 311 17.61 -13.87 -14.39
N PHE A 312 16.75 -14.36 -13.50
CA PHE A 312 16.54 -15.79 -13.22
C PHE A 312 16.17 -16.60 -14.47
N LEU A 313 15.19 -16.12 -15.28
CA LEU A 313 14.78 -16.82 -16.50
C LEU A 313 15.88 -16.96 -17.53
N LYS A 314 16.85 -16.02 -17.55
CA LYS A 314 18.01 -16.04 -18.43
C LYS A 314 19.13 -16.95 -17.91
N SER A 315 19.41 -16.90 -16.60
CA SER A 315 20.57 -17.59 -15.99
C SER A 315 20.24 -18.98 -15.46
N ALA A 316 18.96 -19.27 -15.18
CA ALA A 316 18.48 -20.40 -14.38
C ALA A 316 19.05 -20.44 -12.94
N ASP A 317 19.64 -19.33 -12.45
CA ASP A 317 20.19 -19.23 -11.10
C ASP A 317 19.20 -18.59 -10.13
N SER A 318 18.67 -19.37 -9.20
CA SER A 318 17.70 -18.88 -8.20
C SER A 318 18.22 -17.75 -7.30
N ARG A 319 19.54 -17.55 -7.23
CA ARG A 319 20.16 -16.44 -6.48
C ARG A 319 19.77 -15.09 -7.05
N ASP A 320 19.41 -15.00 -8.32
CA ASP A 320 18.97 -13.78 -8.98
C ASP A 320 17.65 -13.26 -8.40
N LEU A 321 16.77 -14.12 -7.90
CA LEU A 321 15.51 -13.71 -7.26
C LEU A 321 15.73 -12.85 -6.01
N LYS A 322 16.86 -13.03 -5.32
CA LYS A 322 17.26 -12.21 -4.15
C LYS A 322 17.50 -10.75 -4.51
N LEU A 323 17.74 -10.45 -5.80
CA LEU A 323 17.99 -9.09 -6.29
C LEU A 323 16.77 -8.17 -6.04
N ALA A 324 15.54 -8.69 -6.10
CA ALA A 324 14.33 -7.91 -5.83
C ALA A 324 14.41 -7.26 -4.44
N ARG A 325 14.56 -8.06 -3.40
CA ARG A 325 14.68 -7.56 -2.03
C ARG A 325 15.96 -6.73 -1.82
N LYS A 326 17.11 -7.19 -2.30
CA LYS A 326 18.38 -6.51 -2.14
C LYS A 326 18.34 -5.08 -2.68
N THR A 327 17.78 -4.90 -3.88
CA THR A 327 17.65 -3.59 -4.53
C THR A 327 16.66 -2.71 -3.78
N PHE A 328 15.50 -3.24 -3.38
CA PHE A 328 14.53 -2.50 -2.59
C PHE A 328 15.12 -2.03 -1.26
N MET A 329 15.74 -2.92 -0.50
CA MET A 329 16.31 -2.59 0.82
C MET A 329 17.49 -1.63 0.74
N LYS A 330 18.30 -1.71 -0.33
CA LYS A 330 19.38 -0.73 -0.59
C LYS A 330 18.81 0.69 -0.78
N ALA A 331 17.69 0.83 -1.50
CA ALA A 331 17.11 2.12 -1.80
C ALA A 331 16.22 2.65 -0.65
N HIS A 332 15.42 1.80 -0.02
CA HIS A 332 14.34 2.18 0.89
C HIS A 332 14.45 1.62 2.31
N GLY A 333 15.33 0.66 2.57
CA GLY A 333 15.41 -0.01 3.87
C GLY A 333 15.64 0.94 5.03
N ARG A 334 16.50 1.96 4.85
CA ARG A 334 16.76 2.99 5.88
C ARG A 334 15.52 3.85 6.17
N ILE A 335 14.77 4.21 5.12
CA ILE A 335 13.52 4.97 5.27
C ILE A 335 12.49 4.15 6.04
N PHE A 336 12.30 2.89 5.67
CA PHE A 336 11.38 1.97 6.35
C PHE A 336 11.75 1.78 7.82
N PHE A 337 13.02 1.66 8.13
CA PHE A 337 13.51 1.56 9.51
C PHE A 337 13.16 2.82 10.33
N ILE A 338 13.48 4.00 9.78
CA ILE A 338 13.20 5.29 10.45
C ILE A 338 11.68 5.48 10.64
N LEU A 339 10.87 5.26 9.60
CA LEU A 339 9.42 5.39 9.69
C LEU A 339 8.82 4.42 10.72
N GLY A 340 9.32 3.18 10.80
CA GLY A 340 8.89 2.22 11.80
C GLY A 340 9.27 2.63 13.24
N LEU A 341 10.44 3.26 13.42
CA LEU A 341 10.84 3.82 14.70
C LEU A 341 9.97 5.01 15.11
N LEU A 342 9.72 5.94 14.17
CA LEU A 342 8.88 7.11 14.39
C LEU A 342 7.44 6.72 14.73
N GLN A 343 6.85 5.78 13.99
CA GLN A 343 5.52 5.25 14.30
C GLN A 343 5.47 4.70 15.72
N ARG A 344 6.43 3.83 16.06
CA ARG A 344 6.50 3.22 17.39
C ARG A 344 6.69 4.25 18.50
N PHE A 345 7.38 5.33 18.24
CA PHE A 345 7.65 6.38 19.22
C PHE A 345 6.45 7.33 19.36
N TRP A 346 5.98 7.92 18.27
CA TRP A 346 5.00 9.00 18.30
C TRP A 346 3.56 8.53 18.59
N TYR A 347 3.21 7.29 18.23
CA TYR A 347 1.83 6.82 18.31
C TYR A 347 1.49 6.09 19.61
N GLN A 348 2.40 5.99 20.58
CA GLN A 348 2.19 5.21 21.80
C GLN A 348 1.28 5.86 22.85
N THR A 349 1.37 7.18 23.04
CA THR A 349 0.64 7.90 24.09
C THR A 349 0.01 9.18 23.58
N GLU A 350 -1.08 9.63 24.22
CA GLU A 350 -1.74 10.88 23.88
C GLU A 350 -0.76 12.08 23.93
N LYS A 351 0.08 12.14 24.95
CA LYS A 351 1.10 13.19 25.09
C LYS A 351 2.06 13.24 23.89
N ARG A 352 2.51 12.07 23.42
CA ARG A 352 3.41 11.99 22.25
C ARG A 352 2.69 12.36 20.96
N ARG A 353 1.45 11.91 20.78
CA ARG A 353 0.64 12.30 19.61
C ARG A 353 0.38 13.82 19.58
N GLU A 354 0.10 14.42 20.75
CA GLU A 354 -0.04 15.87 20.86
C GLU A 354 1.24 16.59 20.44
N GLN A 355 2.39 16.14 20.93
CA GLN A 355 3.68 16.69 20.55
C GLN A 355 3.99 16.50 19.06
N PHE A 356 3.66 15.33 18.49
CA PHE A 356 3.84 15.06 17.07
C PHE A 356 3.06 16.05 16.20
N VAL A 357 1.77 16.26 16.49
CA VAL A 357 0.96 17.24 15.75
C VAL A 357 1.47 18.67 15.97
N LYS A 358 1.91 19.02 17.18
CA LYS A 358 2.49 20.32 17.49
C LYS A 358 3.76 20.58 16.68
N ILE A 359 4.66 19.60 16.56
CA ILE A 359 5.89 19.70 15.75
C ILE A 359 5.55 19.91 14.27
N CYS A 360 4.45 19.36 13.78
CA CYS A 360 3.98 19.59 12.40
C CYS A 360 3.61 21.06 12.09
N ARG A 361 3.57 21.97 13.07
CA ARG A 361 3.46 23.42 12.84
C ARG A 361 4.75 24.04 12.29
N ASP A 362 5.88 23.40 12.56
CA ASP A 362 7.18 23.90 12.08
C ASP A 362 7.31 23.74 10.57
N LYS A 363 7.58 24.85 9.86
CA LYS A 363 7.68 24.87 8.40
C LYS A 363 8.80 23.97 7.84
N ASP A 364 9.91 23.82 8.56
CA ASP A 364 11.01 22.93 8.16
C ASP A 364 10.55 21.47 8.26
N VAL A 365 9.81 21.11 9.34
CA VAL A 365 9.22 19.77 9.51
C VAL A 365 8.20 19.49 8.42
N GLN A 366 7.30 20.43 8.14
CA GLN A 366 6.33 20.31 7.06
C GLN A 366 7.02 20.04 5.73
N GLN A 367 7.99 20.87 5.36
CA GLN A 367 8.68 20.75 4.09
C GLN A 367 9.45 19.43 3.97
N LEU A 368 10.21 19.04 4.99
CA LEU A 368 10.98 17.78 4.96
C LEU A 368 10.07 16.54 4.92
N THR A 369 8.97 16.57 5.68
CA THR A 369 8.00 15.48 5.68
C THR A 369 7.33 15.33 4.31
N PHE A 370 6.91 16.46 3.74
CA PHE A 370 6.30 16.46 2.41
C PHE A 370 7.28 16.08 1.31
N ASP A 371 8.47 16.68 1.29
CA ASP A 371 9.49 16.33 0.30
C ASP A 371 9.87 14.86 0.36
N ALA A 372 9.97 14.28 1.57
CA ALA A 372 10.20 12.85 1.74
C ALA A 372 9.02 12.00 1.24
N TYR A 373 7.78 12.41 1.53
CA TYR A 373 6.57 11.72 1.06
C TYR A 373 6.41 11.82 -0.46
N MET A 374 6.55 13.03 -1.03
CA MET A 374 6.38 13.29 -2.45
C MET A 374 7.45 12.61 -3.32
N ASN A 375 8.70 12.63 -2.85
CA ASN A 375 9.86 12.14 -3.61
C ASN A 375 10.32 10.74 -3.20
N LYS A 376 9.73 10.14 -2.14
CA LYS A 376 10.11 8.82 -1.62
C LYS A 376 11.63 8.69 -1.36
N ALA A 377 12.25 9.77 -0.92
CA ALA A 377 13.68 9.87 -0.65
C ALA A 377 13.94 10.69 0.61
N LEU A 378 14.99 10.32 1.35
CA LEU A 378 15.47 11.17 2.44
C LEU A 378 16.06 12.45 1.84
N VAL A 379 15.55 13.60 2.28
CA VAL A 379 16.04 14.90 1.83
C VAL A 379 17.42 15.15 2.45
N ARG A 380 18.47 14.91 1.69
CA ARG A 380 19.87 15.12 2.15
C ARG A 380 20.34 16.57 2.03
N ARG A 381 19.63 17.41 1.31
CA ARG A 381 20.07 18.77 0.92
C ARG A 381 20.00 19.81 2.03
N ARG A 382 19.47 19.51 3.22
CA ARG A 382 19.32 20.47 4.33
C ARG A 382 19.79 19.87 5.65
N PRO A 383 21.09 19.62 5.84
CA PRO A 383 21.58 19.00 7.07
C PRO A 383 21.29 19.82 8.31
N MET A 384 21.26 21.17 8.20
CA MET A 384 20.91 22.08 9.29
C MET A 384 19.44 22.00 9.69
N ALA A 385 18.52 21.74 8.75
CA ALA A 385 17.10 21.50 9.08
C ALA A 385 16.93 20.17 9.82
N HIS A 386 17.60 19.10 9.39
CA HIS A 386 17.62 17.83 10.11
C HIS A 386 18.20 17.97 11.52
N LEU A 387 19.28 18.75 11.66
CA LEU A 387 19.90 19.02 12.96
C LEU A 387 18.97 19.86 13.86
N ARG A 388 18.33 20.90 13.31
CA ARG A 388 17.34 21.70 14.06
C ARG A 388 16.13 20.86 14.51
N ILE A 389 15.62 19.99 13.66
CA ILE A 389 14.52 19.09 14.01
C ILE A 389 14.96 18.14 15.11
N LEU A 390 16.14 17.53 14.98
CA LEU A 390 16.68 16.64 16.00
C LEU A 390 16.90 17.38 17.33
N MET A 391 17.42 18.59 17.30
CA MET A 391 17.61 19.42 18.50
C MET A 391 16.25 19.84 19.11
N LYS A 392 15.26 20.22 18.29
CA LYS A 392 13.90 20.51 18.76
C LYS A 392 13.22 19.27 19.32
N ASP A 393 13.36 18.12 18.66
CA ASP A 393 12.84 16.84 19.15
C ASP A 393 13.45 16.46 20.50
N ILE A 394 14.78 16.62 20.65
CA ILE A 394 15.49 16.41 21.93
C ILE A 394 15.04 17.42 22.98
N ALA A 395 14.91 18.70 22.64
CA ALA A 395 14.44 19.72 23.58
C ALA A 395 12.99 19.47 24.03
N HIS A 396 12.10 19.06 23.13
CA HIS A 396 10.74 18.66 23.49
C HIS A 396 10.70 17.36 24.31
N LEU A 397 11.58 16.41 24.03
CA LEU A 397 11.72 15.17 24.80
C LEU A 397 12.19 15.40 26.22
N LEU A 398 13.12 16.37 26.39
CA LEU A 398 13.69 16.73 27.68
C LEU A 398 12.84 17.76 28.44
N GLY A 399 11.71 18.22 27.88
CA GLY A 399 10.81 19.19 28.52
C GLY A 399 11.35 20.63 28.53
N PHE A 400 12.43 20.95 27.83
CA PHE A 400 13.05 22.28 27.81
C PHE A 400 12.40 23.26 26.83
N ALA A 401 11.57 22.80 25.89
CA ALA A 401 10.86 23.68 24.97
C ALA A 401 9.50 24.06 25.56
N ARG A 402 9.41 25.27 26.12
CA ARG A 402 8.12 25.94 26.34
C ARG A 402 7.53 26.35 25.00
N ALA A 403 6.21 26.25 24.92
CA ALA A 403 5.39 26.50 23.72
C ALA A 403 5.60 27.91 23.15
#